data_c66b7af3e53cb92b82565ae46247e972
#
_entry.id   c66b7af3e53cb92b82565ae46247e972
#
_cell.length_a   1.000
_cell.length_b   1.000
_cell.length_c   1.000
_cell.angle_alpha   90.00
_cell.angle_beta   90.00
_cell.angle_gamma   90.00
#
_symmetry.space_group_name_H-M   'P 1'
#
loop_
_entity.id
_entity.type
_entity.pdbx_description
1 polymer ?
#
loop_
_entity_poly.entity_id
_entity_poly.type
_entity_poly.pdbx_seq_one_letter_code
_entity_poly.pdbx_strand_id
1 'polypeptide(L)'
;NQLEENIHNLSTAGHGVIYGTLALKAINQLNGWLPKEIKTGIIKLQKDAYENDFPNRYFGYKDYQNERVDVSNIPQFNTPKEAAKYCVLNQKYFENQEIEGTHYFFHGNQLHDITHSQALLMLEKLGYKNLLQPGLEQLRKQIKLGQSQPPKGTPYIGKTQINPFHMQFWERKVNDEHHNKLAYSISYLIKNLEGINESEVLSNVSGHWELMN
;
A
#
# COMPACT_ATOMS: atom_id res chain seq x y z
N ASN A 1 -17.16 2.68 12.93
CA ASN A 1 -17.04 2.21 11.53
C ASN A 1 -15.71 1.50 11.33
N GLN A 2 -15.75 0.24 10.82
CA GLN A 2 -14.56 -0.61 10.74
C GLN A 2 -13.42 -0.01 9.89
N LEU A 3 -13.74 0.68 8.80
CA LEU A 3 -12.73 1.38 8.00
C LEU A 3 -12.06 2.51 8.78
N GLU A 4 -12.81 3.23 9.59
CA GLU A 4 -12.30 4.29 10.46
C GLU A 4 -11.33 3.74 11.50
N GLU A 5 -11.64 2.62 12.14
CA GLU A 5 -10.75 1.93 13.07
C GLU A 5 -9.46 1.48 12.37
N ASN A 6 -9.57 0.90 11.17
CA ASN A 6 -8.42 0.47 10.37
C ASN A 6 -7.50 1.64 9.96
N ILE A 7 -8.09 2.80 9.62
CA ILE A 7 -7.32 4.01 9.28
C ILE A 7 -6.52 4.50 10.48
N HIS A 8 -7.13 4.59 11.65
CA HIS A 8 -6.47 5.12 12.84
C HIS A 8 -5.35 4.21 13.37
N ASN A 9 -5.38 2.92 13.07
CA ASN A 9 -4.47 1.93 13.65
C ASN A 9 -3.42 1.37 12.68
N LEU A 10 -3.36 1.83 11.43
CA LEU A 10 -2.48 1.26 10.40
C LEU A 10 -2.64 -0.27 10.29
N SER A 11 -3.88 -0.76 10.41
CA SER A 11 -4.18 -2.19 10.50
C SER A 11 -3.59 -2.97 9.32
N THR A 12 -2.85 -4.01 9.63
CA THR A 12 -2.20 -4.90 8.65
C THR A 12 -1.36 -4.13 7.62
N ALA A 13 -0.50 -3.19 8.08
CA ALA A 13 0.34 -2.35 7.21
C ALA A 13 -0.46 -1.59 6.13
N GLY A 14 -1.65 -1.11 6.49
CA GLY A 14 -2.54 -0.35 5.60
C GLY A 14 -3.52 -1.20 4.79
N HIS A 15 -3.47 -2.54 4.83
CA HIS A 15 -4.40 -3.40 4.08
C HIS A 15 -5.87 -3.12 4.44
N GLY A 16 -6.17 -2.85 5.72
CA GLY A 16 -7.53 -2.50 6.14
C GLY A 16 -8.07 -1.27 5.41
N VAL A 17 -7.23 -0.26 5.18
CA VAL A 17 -7.59 0.94 4.41
C VAL A 17 -7.68 0.63 2.92
N ILE A 18 -6.71 -0.09 2.37
CA ILE A 18 -6.63 -0.41 0.94
C ILE A 18 -7.86 -1.19 0.50
N TYR A 19 -8.14 -2.32 1.14
CA TYR A 19 -9.28 -3.17 0.78
C TYR A 19 -10.63 -2.55 1.13
N GLY A 20 -10.72 -1.82 2.25
CA GLY A 20 -11.93 -1.08 2.60
C GLY A 20 -12.29 -0.04 1.55
N THR A 21 -11.31 0.69 1.05
CA THR A 21 -11.50 1.70 0.00
C THR A 21 -11.88 1.08 -1.34
N LEU A 22 -11.24 -0.01 -1.73
CA LEU A 22 -11.59 -0.75 -2.96
C LEU A 22 -13.01 -1.29 -2.89
N ALA A 23 -13.43 -1.82 -1.73
CA ALA A 23 -14.80 -2.26 -1.50
C ALA A 23 -15.81 -1.11 -1.62
N LEU A 24 -15.53 0.04 -1.01
CA LEU A 24 -16.37 1.24 -1.13
C LEU A 24 -16.50 1.70 -2.58
N LYS A 25 -15.40 1.70 -3.34
CA LYS A 25 -15.43 2.02 -4.76
C LYS A 25 -16.32 1.06 -5.54
N ALA A 26 -16.18 -0.24 -5.33
CA ALA A 26 -17.00 -1.25 -5.99
C ALA A 26 -18.49 -1.08 -5.66
N ILE A 27 -18.83 -0.86 -4.38
CA ILE A 27 -20.19 -0.60 -3.92
C ILE A 27 -20.77 0.65 -4.59
N ASN A 28 -19.98 1.71 -4.70
CA ASN A 28 -20.42 2.95 -5.37
C ASN A 28 -20.70 2.70 -6.87
N GLN A 29 -19.84 1.95 -7.56
CA GLN A 29 -20.04 1.58 -8.96
C GLN A 29 -21.30 0.72 -9.19
N LEU A 30 -21.73 -0.02 -8.18
CA LEU A 30 -22.96 -0.81 -8.17
C LEU A 30 -24.18 -0.02 -7.65
N ASN A 31 -24.09 1.31 -7.58
CA ASN A 31 -25.15 2.18 -7.05
C ASN A 31 -25.63 1.77 -5.64
N GLY A 32 -24.73 1.29 -4.81
CA GLY A 32 -25.02 0.87 -3.45
C GLY A 32 -25.60 -0.54 -3.33
N TRP A 33 -25.91 -1.21 -4.45
CA TRP A 33 -26.44 -2.57 -4.41
C TRP A 33 -25.33 -3.57 -4.08
N LEU A 34 -25.55 -4.38 -3.05
CA LEU A 34 -24.61 -5.40 -2.63
C LEU A 34 -25.36 -6.60 -2.01
N PRO A 35 -25.13 -7.83 -2.48
CA PRO A 35 -25.65 -9.01 -1.84
C PRO A 35 -25.23 -9.08 -0.36
N LYS A 36 -26.13 -9.57 0.47
CA LYS A 36 -25.92 -9.65 1.94
C LYS A 36 -24.65 -10.44 2.29
N GLU A 37 -24.40 -11.51 1.59
CA GLU A 37 -23.24 -12.40 1.79
C GLU A 37 -21.93 -11.67 1.49
N ILE A 38 -21.89 -10.92 0.40
CA ILE A 38 -20.72 -10.10 0.02
C ILE A 38 -20.50 -8.99 1.06
N LYS A 39 -21.56 -8.29 1.46
CA LYS A 39 -21.48 -7.27 2.52
C LYS A 39 -20.92 -7.85 3.82
N THR A 40 -21.40 -9.00 4.23
CA THR A 40 -20.93 -9.70 5.43
C THR A 40 -19.46 -10.09 5.29
N GLY A 41 -19.06 -10.62 4.14
CA GLY A 41 -17.66 -10.96 3.83
C GLY A 41 -16.72 -9.75 3.92
N ILE A 42 -17.10 -8.62 3.33
CA ILE A 42 -16.32 -7.36 3.40
C ILE A 42 -16.17 -6.89 4.85
N ILE A 43 -17.25 -6.88 5.63
CA ILE A 43 -17.21 -6.47 7.04
C ILE A 43 -16.29 -7.40 7.83
N LYS A 44 -16.36 -8.71 7.60
CA LYS A 44 -15.50 -9.70 8.25
C LYS A 44 -14.02 -9.44 7.91
N LEU A 45 -13.68 -9.26 6.63
CA LEU A 45 -12.30 -8.95 6.22
C LEU A 45 -11.76 -7.67 6.87
N GLN A 46 -12.59 -6.64 6.97
CA GLN A 46 -12.20 -5.39 7.61
C GLN A 46 -11.98 -5.55 9.12
N LYS A 47 -12.77 -6.38 9.75
CA LYS A 47 -12.63 -6.70 11.17
C LYS A 47 -11.41 -7.58 11.43
N ASP A 48 -11.20 -8.59 10.60
CA ASP A 48 -10.01 -9.45 10.68
C ASP A 48 -8.71 -8.66 10.48
N ALA A 49 -8.68 -7.68 9.57
CA ALA A 49 -7.53 -6.81 9.38
C ALA A 49 -7.19 -5.98 10.61
N TYR A 50 -8.19 -5.61 11.42
CA TYR A 50 -8.02 -4.87 12.66
C TYR A 50 -7.63 -5.76 13.84
N GLU A 51 -8.32 -6.91 14.01
CA GLU A 51 -8.21 -7.77 15.21
C GLU A 51 -7.08 -8.81 15.10
N ASN A 52 -6.74 -9.23 13.89
CA ASN A 52 -5.83 -10.34 13.62
C ASN A 52 -4.54 -9.90 12.93
N ASP A 53 -4.09 -8.67 13.22
CA ASP A 53 -2.81 -8.22 12.72
C ASP A 53 -1.67 -9.07 13.29
N PHE A 54 -0.74 -9.43 12.42
CA PHE A 54 0.39 -10.27 12.80
C PHE A 54 1.53 -9.41 13.35
N PRO A 55 1.72 -9.35 14.67
CA PRO A 55 2.87 -8.66 15.23
C PRO A 55 4.17 -9.25 14.65
N ASN A 56 5.15 -8.43 14.40
CA ASN A 56 6.44 -8.75 13.78
C ASN A 56 6.40 -9.15 12.28
N ARG A 57 5.24 -9.30 11.66
CA ARG A 57 5.17 -9.63 10.23
C ARG A 57 5.54 -8.44 9.36
N TYR A 58 5.16 -7.25 9.80
CA TYR A 58 5.40 -6.00 9.10
C TYR A 58 6.44 -5.16 9.84
N PHE A 59 7.36 -4.55 9.10
CA PHE A 59 8.35 -3.59 9.60
C PHE A 59 9.36 -4.13 10.63
N GLY A 60 9.29 -5.40 11.03
CA GLY A 60 10.19 -5.99 12.04
C GLY A 60 9.94 -5.55 13.49
N TYR A 61 8.88 -4.79 13.76
CA TYR A 61 8.50 -4.36 15.10
C TYR A 61 7.37 -5.24 15.64
N LYS A 62 7.49 -5.61 16.91
CA LYS A 62 6.51 -6.50 17.57
C LYS A 62 5.12 -5.88 17.65
N ASP A 63 5.07 -4.57 17.83
CA ASP A 63 3.82 -3.83 18.01
C ASP A 63 3.92 -2.49 17.26
N TYR A 64 4.11 -2.58 15.94
CA TYR A 64 4.31 -1.40 15.11
C TYR A 64 3.14 -0.42 15.14
N GLN A 65 1.92 -0.90 15.45
CA GLN A 65 0.74 -0.06 15.54
C GLN A 65 0.85 0.94 16.70
N ASN A 66 1.38 0.51 17.83
CA ASN A 66 1.57 1.35 19.02
C ASN A 66 2.95 2.00 19.10
N GLU A 67 3.88 1.63 18.19
CA GLU A 67 5.22 2.19 18.15
C GLU A 67 5.18 3.72 17.92
N ARG A 68 5.88 4.45 18.78
CA ARG A 68 6.11 5.87 18.57
C ARG A 68 7.26 6.07 17.62
N VAL A 69 6.96 6.55 16.43
CA VAL A 69 7.93 6.72 15.36
C VAL A 69 8.16 8.21 15.12
N ASP A 70 9.42 8.63 15.15
CA ASP A 70 9.78 9.98 14.73
C ASP A 70 9.66 10.11 13.23
N VAL A 71 8.64 10.83 12.78
CA VAL A 71 8.33 11.09 11.38
C VAL A 71 8.83 12.46 10.90
N SER A 72 9.70 13.13 11.65
CA SER A 72 10.18 14.49 11.34
C SER A 72 10.88 14.59 9.99
N ASN A 73 11.53 13.52 9.53
CA ASN A 73 12.18 13.43 8.22
C ASN A 73 11.24 13.02 7.05
N ILE A 74 9.96 12.71 7.35
CA ILE A 74 8.95 12.46 6.33
C ILE A 74 8.13 13.75 6.14
N PRO A 75 7.95 14.24 4.91
CA PRO A 75 7.18 15.45 4.66
C PRO A 75 5.79 15.39 5.30
N GLN A 76 5.32 16.50 5.78
CA GLN A 76 3.91 16.64 6.13
C GLN A 76 3.11 16.77 4.83
N PHE A 77 2.13 15.91 4.66
CA PHE A 77 1.22 15.95 3.52
C PHE A 77 -0.05 16.68 3.90
N ASN A 78 -0.44 17.67 3.11
CA ASN A 78 -1.71 18.37 3.28
C ASN A 78 -2.84 17.70 2.50
N THR A 79 -2.50 16.93 1.47
CA THR A 79 -3.47 16.25 0.60
C THR A 79 -3.02 14.84 0.26
N PRO A 80 -3.96 13.92 -0.04
CA PRO A 80 -3.64 12.60 -0.56
C PRO A 80 -2.86 12.64 -1.89
N LYS A 81 -3.06 13.69 -2.70
CA LYS A 81 -2.33 13.90 -3.96
C LYS A 81 -0.83 14.13 -3.73
N GLU A 82 -0.47 14.97 -2.74
CA GLU A 82 0.93 15.18 -2.34
C GLU A 82 1.56 13.89 -1.82
N ALA A 83 0.86 13.18 -0.94
CA ALA A 83 1.33 11.92 -0.38
C ALA A 83 1.55 10.84 -1.46
N ALA A 84 0.59 10.68 -2.37
CA ALA A 84 0.69 9.73 -3.46
C ALA A 84 1.85 10.06 -4.41
N LYS A 85 2.04 11.33 -4.75
CA LYS A 85 3.17 11.79 -5.56
C LYS A 85 4.50 11.48 -4.87
N TYR A 86 4.60 11.76 -3.58
CA TYR A 86 5.78 11.42 -2.80
C TYR A 86 6.07 9.91 -2.84
N CYS A 87 5.06 9.07 -2.58
CA CYS A 87 5.23 7.62 -2.56
C CYS A 87 5.70 7.04 -3.90
N VAL A 88 5.20 7.51 -5.05
CA VAL A 88 5.61 6.97 -6.35
C VAL A 88 6.95 7.51 -6.86
N LEU A 89 7.39 8.68 -6.38
CA LEU A 89 8.66 9.29 -6.82
C LEU A 89 9.84 8.97 -5.89
N ASN A 90 9.59 8.52 -4.66
CA ASN A 90 10.63 8.29 -3.65
C ASN A 90 10.83 6.82 -3.28
N GLN A 91 10.67 5.92 -4.25
CA GLN A 91 10.82 4.47 -4.05
C GLN A 91 12.27 3.96 -4.14
N LYS A 92 13.24 4.83 -3.93
CA LYS A 92 14.68 4.47 -3.98
C LYS A 92 15.16 3.56 -2.86
N TYR A 93 14.25 3.17 -1.97
CA TYR A 93 14.58 2.36 -0.77
C TYR A 93 14.92 0.91 -1.06
N PHE A 94 14.58 0.40 -2.24
CA PHE A 94 14.85 -1.00 -2.59
C PHE A 94 16.33 -1.32 -2.64
N GLU A 95 17.13 -0.38 -3.10
CA GLU A 95 18.58 -0.50 -3.13
C GLU A 95 19.19 -0.66 -1.72
N ASN A 96 18.48 -0.20 -0.69
CA ASN A 96 18.94 -0.27 0.71
C ASN A 96 18.49 -1.55 1.44
N GLN A 97 17.82 -2.46 0.78
CA GLN A 97 17.41 -3.75 1.34
C GLN A 97 18.37 -4.88 0.98
N GLU A 98 19.47 -4.58 0.36
CA GLU A 98 20.57 -5.52 0.19
C GLU A 98 21.37 -5.60 1.49
N ILE A 99 21.42 -6.81 2.06
CA ILE A 99 22.21 -7.12 3.25
C ILE A 99 23.17 -8.22 2.88
N GLU A 100 24.49 -7.95 2.97
CA GLU A 100 25.55 -8.91 2.65
C GLU A 100 25.40 -9.56 1.25
N GLY A 101 25.02 -8.75 0.25
CA GLY A 101 24.81 -9.21 -1.14
C GLY A 101 23.52 -9.99 -1.36
N THR A 102 22.64 -10.04 -0.39
CA THR A 102 21.33 -10.70 -0.49
C THR A 102 20.21 -9.68 -0.39
N HIS A 103 19.32 -9.65 -1.37
CA HIS A 103 18.13 -8.83 -1.32
C HIS A 103 17.05 -9.50 -0.45
N TYR A 104 16.35 -8.70 0.33
CA TYR A 104 15.30 -9.19 1.23
C TYR A 104 13.96 -8.55 0.91
N PHE A 105 12.93 -9.39 0.81
CA PHE A 105 11.55 -8.96 0.79
C PHE A 105 11.07 -8.71 2.22
N PHE A 106 10.43 -7.56 2.41
CA PHE A 106 9.89 -7.17 3.70
C PHE A 106 8.42 -6.82 3.55
N HIS A 107 7.55 -7.46 4.31
CA HIS A 107 6.10 -7.37 4.14
C HIS A 107 5.53 -5.95 4.32
N GLY A 108 6.18 -5.12 5.09
CA GLY A 108 5.76 -3.74 5.32
C GLY A 108 6.40 -2.71 4.38
N ASN A 109 6.99 -3.15 3.28
CA ASN A 109 7.80 -2.30 2.43
C ASN A 109 6.99 -1.28 1.59
N GLN A 110 7.70 -0.50 0.81
CA GLN A 110 7.23 0.68 0.06
C GLN A 110 6.08 0.41 -0.92
N LEU A 111 5.86 -0.82 -1.34
CA LEU A 111 4.70 -1.13 -2.18
C LEU A 111 3.37 -0.84 -1.45
N HIS A 112 3.35 -1.02 -0.12
CA HIS A 112 2.19 -0.69 0.69
C HIS A 112 2.01 0.82 0.85
N ASP A 113 3.08 1.61 0.83
CA ASP A 113 3.00 3.07 0.83
C ASP A 113 2.30 3.57 -0.43
N ILE A 114 2.64 3.01 -1.58
CA ILE A 114 2.01 3.32 -2.87
C ILE A 114 0.51 2.97 -2.82
N THR A 115 0.19 1.75 -2.43
CA THR A 115 -1.20 1.26 -2.43
C THR A 115 -2.06 1.96 -1.37
N HIS A 116 -1.49 2.29 -0.21
CA HIS A 116 -2.17 3.06 0.82
C HIS A 116 -2.41 4.52 0.38
N SER A 117 -1.40 5.19 -0.18
CA SER A 117 -1.55 6.54 -0.70
C SER A 117 -2.60 6.63 -1.82
N GLN A 118 -2.65 5.63 -2.69
CA GLN A 118 -3.69 5.50 -3.72
C GLN A 118 -5.08 5.35 -3.10
N ALA A 119 -5.20 4.54 -2.03
CA ALA A 119 -6.47 4.38 -1.32
C ALA A 119 -6.94 5.70 -0.70
N LEU A 120 -6.06 6.49 -0.08
CA LEU A 120 -6.41 7.81 0.46
C LEU A 120 -6.87 8.78 -0.64
N LEU A 121 -6.20 8.81 -1.78
CA LEU A 121 -6.62 9.61 -2.94
C LEU A 121 -8.00 9.19 -3.45
N MET A 122 -8.31 7.91 -3.39
CA MET A 122 -9.63 7.39 -3.76
C MET A 122 -10.70 7.75 -2.72
N LEU A 123 -10.39 7.67 -1.42
CA LEU A 123 -11.30 8.10 -0.34
C LEU A 123 -11.67 9.58 -0.48
N GLU A 124 -10.70 10.43 -0.82
CA GLU A 124 -10.96 11.83 -1.11
C GLU A 124 -11.98 12.00 -2.23
N LYS A 125 -11.80 11.30 -3.36
CA LYS A 125 -12.72 11.33 -4.50
C LYS A 125 -14.10 10.77 -4.18
N LEU A 126 -14.18 9.81 -3.27
CA LEU A 126 -15.45 9.25 -2.78
C LEU A 126 -16.12 10.13 -1.71
N GLY A 127 -15.50 11.25 -1.31
CA GLY A 127 -16.05 12.23 -0.36
C GLY A 127 -15.83 11.92 1.11
N TYR A 128 -15.01 10.94 1.48
CA TYR A 128 -14.70 10.58 2.87
C TYR A 128 -13.63 11.48 3.49
N LYS A 129 -13.89 12.81 3.50
CA LYS A 129 -12.90 13.83 3.91
C LYS A 129 -12.45 13.72 5.35
N ASN A 130 -13.32 13.27 6.25
CA ASN A 130 -13.02 13.09 7.68
C ASN A 130 -11.97 11.99 7.95
N LEU A 131 -11.75 11.09 6.99
CA LEU A 131 -10.78 10.00 7.11
C LEU A 131 -9.38 10.34 6.56
N LEU A 132 -9.24 11.49 5.86
CA LEU A 132 -8.00 11.80 5.14
C LEU A 132 -6.87 12.18 6.09
N GLN A 133 -7.11 13.07 7.05
CA GLN A 133 -6.04 13.50 7.96
C GLN A 133 -5.46 12.36 8.79
N PRO A 134 -6.26 11.54 9.50
CA PRO A 134 -5.72 10.37 10.20
C PRO A 134 -5.03 9.38 9.25
N GLY A 135 -5.57 9.17 8.03
CA GLY A 135 -4.93 8.33 7.04
C GLY A 135 -3.56 8.83 6.59
N LEU A 136 -3.41 10.14 6.37
CA LEU A 136 -2.12 10.76 6.02
C LEU A 136 -1.09 10.64 7.15
N GLU A 137 -1.51 10.78 8.39
CA GLU A 137 -0.65 10.58 9.56
C GLU A 137 -0.15 9.14 9.65
N GLN A 138 -1.04 8.16 9.47
CA GLN A 138 -0.68 6.75 9.47
C GLN A 138 0.20 6.37 8.26
N LEU A 139 -0.04 6.96 7.10
CA LEU A 139 0.82 6.78 5.93
C LEU A 139 2.24 7.30 6.18
N ARG A 140 2.40 8.47 6.81
CA ARG A 140 3.73 8.98 7.21
C ARG A 140 4.45 8.03 8.16
N LYS A 141 3.73 7.49 9.13
CA LYS A 141 4.24 6.45 10.04
C LYS A 141 4.67 5.21 9.27
N GLN A 142 3.85 4.74 8.35
CA GLN A 142 4.14 3.58 7.50
C GLN A 142 5.41 3.79 6.68
N ILE A 143 5.53 4.93 5.99
CA ILE A 143 6.73 5.29 5.22
C ILE A 143 7.98 5.24 6.11
N LYS A 144 7.91 5.81 7.31
CA LYS A 144 9.03 5.80 8.25
C LYS A 144 9.41 4.40 8.72
N LEU A 145 8.42 3.57 9.03
CA LEU A 145 8.64 2.17 9.39
C LEU A 145 9.25 1.37 8.24
N GLY A 146 8.80 1.61 7.00
CA GLY A 146 9.34 0.98 5.80
C GLY A 146 10.78 1.39 5.47
N GLN A 147 11.26 2.53 5.99
CA GLN A 147 12.65 2.97 5.86
C GLN A 147 13.57 2.31 6.91
N SER A 148 13.01 1.65 7.91
CA SER A 148 13.80 0.95 8.92
C SER A 148 14.34 -0.34 8.32
N GLN A 149 15.60 -0.65 8.58
CA GLN A 149 16.18 -1.91 8.11
C GLN A 149 15.49 -3.08 8.82
N PRO A 150 15.02 -4.09 8.09
CA PRO A 150 14.46 -5.27 8.72
C PRO A 150 15.55 -6.05 9.44
N PRO A 151 15.32 -6.51 10.67
CA PRO A 151 16.30 -7.31 11.39
C PRO A 151 16.63 -8.65 10.72
N LYS A 152 15.65 -9.23 10.00
CA LYS A 152 15.80 -10.39 9.10
C LYS A 152 14.56 -10.46 8.21
N GLY A 153 14.76 -10.45 6.91
CA GLY A 153 13.70 -10.66 5.92
C GLY A 153 13.81 -12.02 5.23
N THR A 154 12.85 -12.33 4.38
CA THR A 154 12.94 -13.49 3.48
C THR A 154 13.88 -13.11 2.32
N PRO A 155 14.92 -13.92 2.03
CA PRO A 155 15.77 -13.69 0.88
C PRO A 155 14.96 -13.65 -0.40
N TYR A 156 15.28 -12.69 -1.25
CA TYR A 156 14.63 -12.50 -2.52
C TYR A 156 15.64 -12.62 -3.67
N ILE A 157 15.29 -13.41 -4.66
CA ILE A 157 16.10 -13.57 -5.88
C ILE A 157 15.23 -13.10 -7.05
N GLY A 158 15.35 -11.83 -7.40
CA GLY A 158 14.65 -11.24 -8.53
C GLY A 158 15.08 -11.81 -9.88
N LYS A 159 14.11 -12.05 -10.75
CA LYS A 159 14.41 -12.70 -12.03
C LYS A 159 13.94 -11.97 -13.28
N THR A 160 12.97 -11.07 -13.27
CA THR A 160 12.50 -10.46 -14.52
C THR A 160 11.74 -9.16 -14.32
N GLN A 161 12.14 -8.15 -15.05
CA GLN A 161 11.41 -6.87 -15.16
C GLN A 161 10.22 -7.03 -16.11
N ILE A 162 9.07 -7.46 -15.61
CA ILE A 162 7.84 -7.45 -16.40
C ILE A 162 6.95 -6.31 -15.94
N ASN A 163 6.68 -5.42 -16.89
CA ASN A 163 5.87 -4.24 -16.69
C ASN A 163 4.38 -4.61 -16.73
N PRO A 164 3.54 -4.20 -15.75
CA PRO A 164 2.11 -4.46 -15.72
C PRO A 164 1.31 -3.81 -16.86
N PHE A 165 1.93 -2.92 -17.63
CA PHE A 165 1.33 -2.36 -18.84
C PHE A 165 1.55 -3.25 -20.08
N HIS A 166 2.30 -4.35 -19.97
CA HIS A 166 2.46 -5.35 -21.01
C HIS A 166 1.54 -6.55 -20.77
N MET A 167 0.96 -7.09 -21.84
CA MET A 167 0.06 -8.25 -21.76
C MET A 167 0.68 -9.44 -21.04
N GLN A 168 1.97 -9.70 -21.25
CA GLN A 168 2.69 -10.80 -20.62
C GLN A 168 2.64 -10.77 -19.08
N PHE A 169 2.44 -9.60 -18.47
CA PHE A 169 2.25 -9.50 -17.03
C PHE A 169 0.97 -10.19 -16.58
N TRP A 170 -0.12 -10.04 -17.34
CA TRP A 170 -1.46 -10.54 -17.01
C TRP A 170 -1.69 -12.00 -17.45
N GLU A 171 -0.87 -12.51 -18.34
CA GLU A 171 -0.90 -13.91 -18.79
C GLU A 171 -0.28 -14.86 -17.75
N ARG A 172 0.35 -14.34 -16.72
CA ARG A 172 0.96 -15.11 -15.66
C ARG A 172 -0.07 -15.68 -14.69
N LYS A 173 0.23 -16.85 -14.14
CA LYS A 173 -0.48 -17.36 -12.99
C LYS A 173 -0.06 -16.55 -11.77
N VAL A 174 -0.99 -15.79 -11.20
CA VAL A 174 -0.79 -14.95 -10.02
C VAL A 174 -1.26 -15.71 -8.79
N ASN A 175 -0.37 -15.87 -7.82
CA ASN A 175 -0.65 -16.52 -6.54
C ASN A 175 -0.70 -15.51 -5.37
N ASP A 176 -0.39 -14.24 -5.63
CA ASP A 176 -0.30 -13.19 -4.62
C ASP A 176 -1.14 -11.97 -5.03
N GLU A 177 -2.00 -11.51 -4.13
CA GLU A 177 -2.88 -10.36 -4.34
C GLU A 177 -2.12 -9.04 -4.56
N HIS A 178 -0.88 -8.94 -4.07
CA HIS A 178 -0.04 -7.75 -4.27
C HIS A 178 0.21 -7.46 -5.74
N HIS A 179 0.28 -8.49 -6.56
CA HIS A 179 0.44 -8.38 -8.01
C HIS A 179 -0.66 -7.50 -8.63
N ASN A 180 -1.92 -7.85 -8.39
CA ASN A 180 -3.06 -7.09 -8.92
C ASN A 180 -3.24 -5.75 -8.22
N LYS A 181 -3.08 -5.72 -6.90
CA LYS A 181 -3.25 -4.54 -6.07
C LYS A 181 -2.28 -3.43 -6.46
N LEU A 182 -0.99 -3.76 -6.60
CA LEU A 182 0.02 -2.77 -6.98
C LEU A 182 -0.15 -2.30 -8.42
N ALA A 183 -0.39 -3.20 -9.37
CA ALA A 183 -0.62 -2.86 -10.77
C ALA A 183 -1.82 -1.90 -10.93
N TYR A 184 -2.91 -2.19 -10.23
CA TYR A 184 -4.08 -1.31 -10.18
C TYR A 184 -3.73 0.08 -9.59
N SER A 185 -3.01 0.10 -8.46
CA SER A 185 -2.65 1.36 -7.80
C SER A 185 -1.76 2.23 -8.66
N ILE A 186 -0.73 1.68 -9.28
CA ILE A 186 0.15 2.42 -10.18
C ILE A 186 -0.62 2.97 -11.38
N SER A 187 -1.45 2.14 -12.04
CA SER A 187 -2.27 2.60 -13.16
C SER A 187 -3.22 3.73 -12.75
N TYR A 188 -3.81 3.62 -11.56
CA TYR A 188 -4.69 4.65 -11.03
C TYR A 188 -3.93 5.96 -10.77
N LEU A 189 -2.75 5.88 -10.14
CA LEU A 189 -1.95 7.05 -9.80
C LEU A 189 -1.44 7.76 -11.04
N ILE A 190 -0.89 7.05 -12.03
CA ILE A 190 -0.46 7.62 -13.30
C ILE A 190 -1.59 8.40 -13.98
N LYS A 191 -2.82 7.88 -13.96
CA LYS A 191 -3.99 8.53 -14.59
C LYS A 191 -4.52 9.74 -13.79
N ASN A 192 -4.24 9.84 -12.51
CA ASN A 192 -4.89 10.80 -11.61
C ASN A 192 -3.93 11.81 -10.97
N LEU A 193 -2.62 11.64 -11.12
CA LEU A 193 -1.62 12.58 -10.64
C LEU A 193 -1.10 13.44 -11.81
N GLU A 194 -1.32 14.74 -11.71
CA GLU A 194 -0.78 15.68 -12.68
C GLU A 194 0.72 15.93 -12.45
N GLY A 195 1.45 16.16 -13.55
CA GLY A 195 2.87 16.53 -13.51
C GLY A 195 3.80 15.42 -13.02
N ILE A 196 3.38 14.15 -13.15
CA ILE A 196 4.28 12.99 -13.01
C ILE A 196 4.63 12.44 -14.40
N ASN A 197 5.82 11.88 -14.51
CA ASN A 197 6.26 11.19 -15.71
C ASN A 197 6.01 9.69 -15.54
N GLU A 198 5.24 9.09 -16.45
CA GLU A 198 4.91 7.66 -16.41
C GLU A 198 6.18 6.79 -16.41
N SER A 199 7.15 7.08 -17.27
CA SER A 199 8.39 6.31 -17.34
C SER A 199 9.21 6.41 -16.05
N GLU A 200 9.21 7.58 -15.39
CA GLU A 200 9.86 7.77 -14.11
C GLU A 200 9.19 6.93 -13.01
N VAL A 201 7.86 6.98 -12.93
CA VAL A 201 7.11 6.17 -11.96
C VAL A 201 7.37 4.69 -12.17
N LEU A 202 7.30 4.21 -13.42
CA LEU A 202 7.55 2.80 -13.75
C LEU A 202 8.98 2.38 -13.40
N SER A 203 9.97 3.25 -13.65
CA SER A 203 11.34 3.00 -13.25
C SER A 203 11.52 2.90 -11.74
N ASN A 204 10.90 3.83 -11.00
CA ASN A 204 10.99 3.86 -9.53
C ASN A 204 10.34 2.63 -8.87
N VAL A 205 9.30 2.08 -9.46
CA VAL A 205 8.58 0.92 -8.90
C VAL A 205 9.00 -0.41 -9.52
N SER A 206 9.95 -0.42 -10.44
CA SER A 206 10.36 -1.62 -11.19
C SER A 206 10.76 -2.79 -10.28
N GLY A 207 11.49 -2.52 -9.21
CA GLY A 207 11.88 -3.53 -8.24
C GLY A 207 10.71 -4.22 -7.51
N HIS A 208 9.54 -3.57 -7.44
CA HIS A 208 8.38 -4.16 -6.79
C HIS A 208 7.74 -5.29 -7.61
N TRP A 209 7.83 -5.21 -8.95
CA TRP A 209 7.27 -6.25 -9.83
C TRP A 209 8.00 -7.58 -9.70
N GLU A 210 9.28 -7.52 -9.40
CA GLU A 210 10.10 -8.68 -9.20
C GLU A 210 9.78 -9.41 -7.89
N LEU A 211 9.38 -8.67 -6.87
CA LEU A 211 9.03 -9.19 -5.55
C LEU A 211 7.73 -10.00 -5.51
N MET A 212 6.94 -9.95 -6.59
CA MET A 212 5.60 -10.54 -6.65
C MET A 212 5.51 -11.77 -7.57
N ASN A 213 6.64 -12.38 -7.89
CA ASN A 213 6.71 -13.56 -8.76
C ASN A 213 6.67 -14.88 -7.99
#